data_b77391c929a0bcbcda0b598e0d1d0cfb
#
_entry.id   b77391c929a0bcbcda0b598e0d1d0cfb
#
_cell.length_a   1.000
_cell.length_b   1.000
_cell.length_c   1.000
_cell.angle_alpha   90.00
_cell.angle_beta   90.00
_cell.angle_gamma   90.00
#
_symmetry.space_group_name_H-M   'P 1'
#
loop_
_entity.id
_entity.type
_entity.pdbx_description
1 polymer ?
#
loop_
_entity_poly.entity_id
_entity_poly.type
_entity_poly.pdbx_seq_one_letter_code
_entity_poly.pdbx_strand_id
1 'polypeptide(L)'
;MKIQLYWLLLAALLLLPGKADAANNKKPFVIPELQEWRGAQGMFTPTATSRIVYTGKDPSVARVANQFAEDYELMFGRRMQVVQGRAAAGDFVFSLSSDSRLGEEGY
;
A
#
# COMPACT_ATOMS: atom_id res chain seq x y z
N MET A 1 -15.60 52.20 12.12
CA MET A 1 -15.32 51.04 12.95
C MET A 1 -15.97 49.74 12.48
N LYS A 2 -17.14 49.79 11.87
CA LYS A 2 -17.78 48.55 11.33
C LYS A 2 -17.05 47.95 10.11
N ILE A 3 -16.32 48.73 9.32
CA ILE A 3 -15.59 48.29 8.13
C ILE A 3 -14.36 47.43 8.48
N GLN A 4 -13.69 47.71 9.61
CA GLN A 4 -12.52 46.93 10.05
C GLN A 4 -12.87 45.50 10.50
N LEU A 5 -14.08 45.30 11.02
CA LEU A 5 -14.55 43.99 11.42
C LEU A 5 -14.80 43.07 10.21
N TYR A 6 -15.30 43.62 9.11
CA TYR A 6 -15.54 42.87 7.87
C TYR A 6 -14.22 42.40 7.19
N TRP A 7 -13.20 43.26 7.26
CA TRP A 7 -11.87 42.89 6.73
C TRP A 7 -11.19 41.76 7.52
N LEU A 8 -11.35 41.74 8.84
CA LEU A 8 -10.87 40.68 9.71
C LEU A 8 -11.61 39.35 9.47
N LEU A 9 -12.91 39.41 9.26
CA LEU A 9 -13.72 38.23 8.92
C LEU A 9 -13.36 37.67 7.53
N LEU A 10 -13.11 38.54 6.55
CA LEU A 10 -12.70 38.14 5.20
C LEU A 10 -11.29 37.50 5.23
N ALA A 11 -10.36 38.05 6.00
CA ALA A 11 -9.04 37.50 6.18
C ALA A 11 -9.06 36.13 6.90
N ALA A 12 -9.95 35.95 7.88
CA ALA A 12 -10.13 34.67 8.56
C ALA A 12 -10.71 33.59 7.63
N LEU A 13 -11.55 33.95 6.68
CA LEU A 13 -12.07 33.01 5.68
C LEU A 13 -11.00 32.55 4.70
N LEU A 14 -10.02 33.41 4.38
CA LEU A 14 -8.90 33.10 3.50
C LEU A 14 -7.83 32.23 4.17
N LEU A 15 -7.81 32.21 5.51
CA LEU A 15 -6.86 31.42 6.31
C LEU A 15 -7.39 30.03 6.70
N LEU A 16 -8.67 29.72 6.40
CA LEU A 16 -9.20 28.39 6.57
C LEU A 16 -8.49 27.47 5.54
N PRO A 17 -7.75 26.45 5.99
CA PRO A 17 -7.18 25.48 5.06
C PRO A 17 -8.35 24.85 4.31
N GLY A 18 -8.40 25.05 3.00
CA GLY A 18 -9.31 24.31 2.15
C GLY A 18 -9.06 22.84 2.37
N LYS A 19 -10.09 22.04 2.66
CA LYS A 19 -9.99 20.59 2.66
C LYS A 19 -9.72 20.18 1.21
N ALA A 20 -8.42 20.05 0.86
CA ALA A 20 -8.04 19.37 -0.35
C ALA A 20 -8.33 17.88 -0.10
N ASP A 21 -9.39 17.35 -0.70
CA ASP A 21 -9.61 15.92 -0.74
C ASP A 21 -8.45 15.30 -1.51
N ALA A 22 -7.60 14.53 -0.81
CA ALA A 22 -6.54 13.78 -1.47
C ALA A 22 -7.19 12.78 -2.43
N ALA A 23 -6.79 12.81 -3.69
CA ALA A 23 -7.30 11.90 -4.70
C ALA A 23 -6.90 10.45 -4.35
N ASN A 24 -7.82 9.51 -4.54
CA ASN A 24 -7.52 8.08 -4.43
C ASN A 24 -6.54 7.65 -5.53
N ASN A 25 -5.75 6.63 -5.23
CA ASN A 25 -4.84 6.02 -6.17
C ASN A 25 -5.61 5.48 -7.39
N LYS A 26 -5.08 5.76 -8.57
CA LYS A 26 -5.66 5.28 -9.82
C LYS A 26 -5.41 3.79 -10.01
N LYS A 27 -6.32 3.12 -10.71
CA LYS A 27 -6.13 1.73 -11.13
C LYS A 27 -4.84 1.59 -11.95
N PRO A 28 -3.91 0.71 -11.55
CA PRO A 28 -2.70 0.49 -12.34
C PRO A 28 -3.01 -0.25 -13.65
N PHE A 29 -2.19 -0.01 -14.66
CA PHE A 29 -2.22 -0.80 -15.88
C PHE A 29 -1.43 -2.08 -15.67
N VAL A 30 -2.12 -3.22 -15.69
CA VAL A 30 -1.52 -4.56 -15.60
C VAL A 30 -2.20 -5.50 -16.60
N ILE A 31 -1.50 -6.55 -17.00
CA ILE A 31 -2.02 -7.57 -17.92
C ILE A 31 -1.89 -8.93 -17.22
N PRO A 32 -2.98 -9.68 -17.04
CA PRO A 32 -4.39 -9.33 -17.35
C PRO A 32 -4.92 -8.17 -16.52
N GLU A 33 -5.95 -7.50 -17.02
CA GLU A 33 -6.55 -6.37 -16.32
C GLU A 33 -7.23 -6.81 -15.01
N LEU A 34 -7.08 -5.99 -13.97
CA LEU A 34 -7.75 -6.23 -12.68
C LEU A 34 -9.27 -6.18 -12.83
N GLN A 35 -9.95 -7.22 -12.37
CA GLN A 35 -11.41 -7.30 -12.41
C GLN A 35 -12.06 -6.36 -11.40
N GLU A 36 -11.43 -6.19 -10.24
CA GLU A 36 -11.89 -5.29 -9.20
C GLU A 36 -10.74 -4.39 -8.75
N TRP A 37 -11.02 -3.13 -8.57
CA TRP A 37 -10.07 -2.15 -8.06
C TRP A 37 -10.76 -1.15 -7.14
N ARG A 38 -10.17 -0.94 -5.98
CA ARG A 38 -10.54 0.14 -5.08
C ARG A 38 -9.29 0.93 -4.72
N GLY A 39 -9.14 2.10 -5.28
CA GLY A 39 -8.06 3.01 -4.92
C GLY A 39 -8.22 3.54 -3.50
N ALA A 40 -7.13 3.57 -2.76
CA ALA A 40 -7.03 4.23 -1.47
C ALA A 40 -6.08 5.42 -1.57
N GLN A 41 -5.83 6.09 -0.46
CA GLN A 41 -4.91 7.21 -0.39
C GLN A 41 -3.55 6.75 0.16
N GLY A 42 -2.50 7.50 -0.20
CA GLY A 42 -1.16 7.27 0.28
C GLY A 42 -0.37 6.28 -0.56
N MET A 43 0.82 5.99 -0.09
CA MET A 43 1.73 5.01 -0.71
C MET A 43 2.52 4.27 0.37
N PHE A 44 2.92 3.06 0.03
CA PHE A 44 3.82 2.27 0.85
C PHE A 44 5.26 2.52 0.40
N THR A 45 6.12 2.85 1.37
CA THR A 45 7.55 3.02 1.12
C THR A 45 8.32 2.08 2.03
N PRO A 46 9.06 1.10 1.49
CA PRO A 46 9.92 0.26 2.30
C PRO A 46 10.99 1.06 3.03
N THR A 47 11.28 0.68 4.26
CA THR A 47 12.33 1.27 5.10
C THR A 47 13.49 0.31 5.28
N ALA A 48 14.57 0.76 5.93
CA ALA A 48 15.73 -0.09 6.22
C ALA A 48 15.39 -1.31 7.09
N THR A 49 14.29 -1.25 7.86
CA THR A 49 13.82 -2.33 8.74
C THR A 49 12.71 -3.17 8.14
N SER A 50 12.21 -2.84 6.95
CA SER A 50 11.18 -3.61 6.26
C SER A 50 11.66 -5.04 5.96
N ARG A 51 10.79 -6.00 6.19
CA ARG A 51 11.05 -7.43 5.97
C ARG A 51 10.00 -8.00 5.04
N ILE A 52 10.26 -9.18 4.55
CA ILE A 52 9.29 -10.01 3.84
C ILE A 52 8.83 -11.09 4.82
N VAL A 53 7.57 -11.03 5.20
CA VAL A 53 6.99 -11.96 6.19
C VAL A 53 5.98 -12.86 5.48
N TYR A 54 6.07 -14.15 5.72
CA TYR A 54 5.07 -15.08 5.26
C TYR A 54 4.41 -15.80 6.43
N THR A 55 3.14 -16.12 6.26
CA THR A 55 2.32 -16.76 7.28
C THR A 55 1.89 -18.16 6.84
N GLY A 56 1.57 -19.01 7.82
CA GLY A 56 1.11 -20.35 7.54
C GLY A 56 2.25 -21.36 7.32
N LYS A 57 1.86 -22.62 7.06
CA LYS A 57 2.78 -23.76 6.96
C LYS A 57 2.94 -24.28 5.54
N ASP A 58 2.22 -23.73 4.58
CA ASP A 58 2.31 -24.17 3.19
C ASP A 58 3.67 -23.76 2.60
N PRO A 59 4.49 -24.71 2.13
CA PRO A 59 5.81 -24.42 1.59
C PRO A 59 5.78 -23.56 0.33
N SER A 60 4.65 -23.50 -0.38
CA SER A 60 4.50 -22.64 -1.56
C SER A 60 4.58 -21.17 -1.21
N VAL A 61 4.05 -20.77 -0.06
CA VAL A 61 4.10 -19.38 0.40
C VAL A 61 5.53 -18.94 0.70
N ALA A 62 6.30 -19.79 1.39
CA ALA A 62 7.72 -19.54 1.64
C ALA A 62 8.52 -19.40 0.35
N ARG A 63 8.22 -20.23 -0.65
CA ARG A 63 8.87 -20.16 -1.98
C ARG A 63 8.59 -18.85 -2.68
N VAL A 64 7.33 -18.42 -2.69
CA VAL A 64 6.95 -17.12 -3.28
C VAL A 64 7.61 -15.96 -2.55
N ALA A 65 7.63 -15.97 -1.23
CA ALA A 65 8.29 -14.94 -0.44
C ALA A 65 9.80 -14.85 -0.73
N ASN A 66 10.49 -15.99 -0.85
CA ASN A 66 11.91 -16.02 -1.21
C ASN A 66 12.15 -15.55 -2.65
N GLN A 67 11.30 -15.93 -3.60
CA GLN A 67 11.39 -15.44 -4.98
C GLN A 67 11.21 -13.93 -5.04
N PHE A 68 10.25 -13.39 -4.31
CA PHE A 68 10.07 -11.94 -4.21
C PHE A 68 11.32 -11.24 -3.66
N ALA A 69 11.97 -11.84 -2.65
CA ALA A 69 13.21 -11.28 -2.09
C ALA A 69 14.36 -11.24 -3.11
N GLU A 70 14.47 -12.27 -3.94
CA GLU A 70 15.47 -12.32 -5.03
C GLU A 70 15.18 -11.26 -6.09
N ASP A 71 13.94 -11.16 -6.53
CA ASP A 71 13.52 -10.17 -7.53
C ASP A 71 13.70 -8.74 -7.01
N TYR A 72 13.37 -8.51 -5.75
CA TYR A 72 13.56 -7.21 -5.10
C TYR A 72 15.04 -6.82 -5.05
N GLU A 73 15.92 -7.77 -4.69
CA GLU A 73 17.36 -7.55 -4.68
C GLU A 73 17.90 -7.21 -6.08
N LEU A 74 17.44 -7.91 -7.10
CA LEU A 74 17.82 -7.63 -8.50
C LEU A 74 17.37 -6.25 -8.95
N MET A 75 16.17 -5.82 -8.55
CA MET A 75 15.61 -4.52 -8.96
C MET A 75 16.17 -3.34 -8.17
N PHE A 76 16.40 -3.52 -6.87
CA PHE A 76 16.71 -2.42 -5.95
C PHE A 76 18.06 -2.54 -5.25
N GLY A 77 18.79 -3.63 -5.47
CA GLY A 77 20.13 -3.83 -4.90
C GLY A 77 20.15 -4.15 -3.41
N ARG A 78 19.00 -4.49 -2.83
CA ARG A 78 18.88 -4.78 -1.40
C ARG A 78 18.24 -6.14 -1.16
N ARG A 79 18.94 -6.99 -0.42
CA ARG A 79 18.39 -8.25 0.08
C ARG A 79 17.57 -8.00 1.34
N MET A 80 16.25 -8.22 1.27
CA MET A 80 15.38 -8.17 2.43
C MET A 80 15.37 -9.50 3.18
N GLN A 81 15.26 -9.43 4.50
CA GLN A 81 15.11 -10.62 5.34
C GLN A 81 13.74 -11.25 5.10
N VAL A 82 13.73 -12.57 4.87
CA VAL A 82 12.51 -13.38 4.75
C VAL A 82 12.29 -14.13 6.04
N VAL A 83 11.15 -13.95 6.68
CA VAL A 83 10.82 -14.57 7.96
C VAL A 83 9.41 -15.13 7.95
N GLN A 84 9.21 -16.23 8.67
CA GLN A 84 7.89 -16.76 8.96
C GLN A 84 7.40 -16.16 10.27
N GLY A 85 6.16 -15.70 10.32
CA GLY A 85 5.57 -15.21 11.55
C GLY A 85 4.59 -14.07 11.35
N ARG A 86 4.60 -13.15 12.29
CA ARG A 86 3.72 -11.97 12.30
C ARG A 86 4.43 -10.77 11.69
N ALA A 87 3.75 -10.10 10.77
CA ALA A 87 4.24 -8.86 10.19
C ALA A 87 4.09 -7.68 11.16
N ALA A 88 5.03 -6.75 11.05
CA ALA A 88 4.96 -5.43 11.67
C ALA A 88 4.64 -4.37 10.61
N ALA A 89 4.34 -3.14 11.05
CA ALA A 89 4.15 -2.03 10.13
C ALA A 89 5.41 -1.83 9.26
N GLY A 90 5.22 -1.66 7.96
CA GLY A 90 6.31 -1.51 6.99
C GLY A 90 6.83 -2.80 6.38
N ASP A 91 6.31 -3.96 6.77
CA ASP A 91 6.68 -5.25 6.18
C ASP A 91 5.83 -5.57 4.93
N PHE A 92 6.41 -6.36 4.02
CA PHE A 92 5.64 -7.08 2.99
C PHE A 92 5.11 -8.39 3.59
N VAL A 93 3.87 -8.72 3.29
CA VAL A 93 3.22 -9.92 3.85
C VAL A 93 2.73 -10.83 2.73
N PHE A 94 3.10 -12.11 2.81
CA PHE A 94 2.57 -13.16 1.95
C PHE A 94 1.76 -14.14 2.79
N SER A 95 0.53 -14.35 2.38
CA SER A 95 -0.38 -15.31 3.02
C SER A 95 -1.21 -16.03 1.96
N LEU A 96 -1.59 -17.25 2.26
CA LEU A 96 -2.53 -18.00 1.45
C LEU A 96 -3.92 -17.84 2.04
N SER A 97 -4.87 -17.47 1.19
CA SER A 97 -6.30 -17.46 1.52
C SER A 97 -7.05 -18.29 0.50
N SER A 98 -8.22 -18.78 0.89
CA SER A 98 -9.13 -19.46 -0.04
C SER A 98 -10.33 -18.56 -0.32
N ASP A 99 -10.69 -18.44 -1.59
CA ASP A 99 -11.92 -17.78 -2.02
C ASP A 99 -12.63 -18.68 -3.02
N SER A 100 -13.78 -19.23 -2.61
CA SER A 100 -14.57 -20.14 -3.43
C SER A 100 -15.19 -19.49 -4.67
N ARG A 101 -15.18 -18.16 -4.76
CA ARG A 101 -15.64 -17.42 -5.94
C ARG A 101 -14.61 -17.42 -7.07
N LEU A 102 -13.34 -17.69 -6.75
CA LEU A 102 -12.26 -17.76 -7.73
C LEU A 102 -12.15 -19.17 -8.29
N GLY A 103 -12.00 -19.29 -9.61
CA GLY A 103 -11.62 -20.53 -10.26
C GLY A 103 -10.11 -20.82 -10.13
N GLU A 104 -9.64 -21.85 -10.80
CA GLU A 104 -8.22 -22.26 -10.73
C GLU A 104 -7.24 -21.16 -11.17
N GLU A 105 -7.67 -20.31 -12.09
CA GLU A 105 -6.88 -19.20 -12.62
C GLU A 105 -7.35 -17.83 -12.11
N GLY A 106 -8.25 -17.83 -11.10
CA GLY A 106 -8.77 -16.61 -10.52
C GLY A 106 -7.76 -15.92 -9.58
N TYR A 107 -7.72 -14.57 -9.62
CA TYR A 107 -6.84 -13.74 -8.80
C TYR A 107 -7.49 -12.39 -8.46
#